data_489ad9c7984136797786fb682b852c6c
#
_entry.id   489ad9c7984136797786fb682b852c6c
#
_cell.length_a   1.000
_cell.length_b   1.000
_cell.length_c   1.000
_cell.angle_alpha   90.00
_cell.angle_beta   90.00
_cell.angle_gamma   90.00
#
_symmetry.space_group_name_H-M   'P 1'
#
loop_
_entity.id
_entity.type
_entity.pdbx_description
1 polymer ?
#
loop_
_entity_poly.entity_id
_entity_poly.type
_entity_poly.pdbx_seq_one_letter_code
_entity_poly.pdbx_strand_id
1 'polypeptide(L)'
;YFSEDGFLSGVCAAYEVKGIQSKGVIAHVKHFAFNDQDTDRAGIGIWLNEQEAREIMLVPFEYALNINNENTAVQRGNAHAVMTAFSRIGCEWAGACPNMLFNVLHEEWNFDGFNITDMASSNGAQFMTYMDGVMLGTDQFLRNPDYLYELDDYKSSPTFCLRMRDSAHRLLYSVCNYSIAMNDELSSGMPWWQATLLSLEIIFAIVGFGAVALYIAGRL
;
A
#
# COMPACT_ATOMS: atom_id res chain seq x y z
N TYR A 1 7.07 10.34 -2.62
CA TYR A 1 8.28 10.86 -1.96
C TYR A 1 8.08 12.34 -1.63
N PHE A 2 8.17 12.70 -0.33
CA PHE A 2 7.95 14.07 0.13
C PHE A 2 9.25 14.89 0.18
N SER A 3 10.35 14.25 0.57
CA SER A 3 11.64 14.90 0.76
C SER A 3 12.78 13.88 0.76
N GLU A 4 14.01 14.34 0.51
CA GLU A 4 15.24 13.58 0.79
C GLU A 4 15.59 13.59 2.29
N ASP A 5 15.05 14.56 3.05
CA ASP A 5 15.14 14.57 4.51
C ASP A 5 14.17 13.55 5.09
N GLY A 6 14.71 12.51 5.75
CA GLY A 6 13.93 11.41 6.31
C GLY A 6 12.92 11.86 7.37
N PHE A 7 13.29 12.83 8.20
CA PHE A 7 12.40 13.36 9.23
C PHE A 7 11.21 14.13 8.61
N LEU A 8 11.50 15.07 7.71
CA LEU A 8 10.45 15.84 7.02
C LEU A 8 9.54 14.92 6.22
N SER A 9 10.11 13.97 5.50
CA SER A 9 9.35 12.96 4.75
C SER A 9 8.44 12.15 5.65
N GLY A 10 8.95 11.71 6.79
CA GLY A 10 8.19 10.96 7.79
C GLY A 10 7.04 11.73 8.40
N VAL A 11 7.26 13.00 8.76
CA VAL A 11 6.21 13.88 9.29
C VAL A 11 5.10 14.10 8.27
N CYS A 12 5.45 14.42 7.03
CA CYS A 12 4.49 14.60 5.95
C CYS A 12 3.67 13.32 5.72
N ALA A 13 4.34 12.17 5.64
CA ALA A 13 3.68 10.87 5.47
C ALA A 13 2.73 10.55 6.63
N ALA A 14 3.14 10.81 7.87
CA ALA A 14 2.31 10.57 9.06
C ALA A 14 1.00 11.37 9.03
N TYR A 15 1.05 12.64 8.64
CA TYR A 15 -0.16 13.47 8.54
C TYR A 15 -1.04 13.06 7.36
N GLU A 16 -0.47 12.70 6.21
CA GLU A 16 -1.22 12.20 5.07
C GLU A 16 -1.93 10.89 5.41
N VAL A 17 -1.23 9.92 6.01
CA VAL A 17 -1.81 8.65 6.47
C VAL A 17 -3.00 8.91 7.39
N LYS A 18 -2.85 9.79 8.38
CA LYS A 18 -3.97 10.15 9.27
C LYS A 18 -5.15 10.76 8.53
N GLY A 19 -4.89 11.64 7.59
CA GLY A 19 -5.93 12.24 6.76
C GLY A 19 -6.73 11.18 5.99
N ILE A 20 -6.03 10.25 5.31
CA ILE A 20 -6.63 9.16 4.56
C ILE A 20 -7.43 8.23 5.50
N GLN A 21 -6.79 7.77 6.58
CA GLN A 21 -7.38 6.79 7.51
C GLN A 21 -8.53 7.37 8.33
N SER A 22 -8.59 8.70 8.52
CA SER A 22 -9.74 9.37 9.14
C SER A 22 -11.06 9.17 8.37
N LYS A 23 -10.99 8.68 7.14
CA LYS A 23 -12.15 8.35 6.30
C LYS A 23 -12.38 6.84 6.19
N GLY A 24 -11.72 6.04 7.03
CA GLY A 24 -11.85 4.58 7.02
C GLY A 24 -11.21 3.91 5.79
N VAL A 25 -10.26 4.57 5.15
CA VAL A 25 -9.48 4.02 4.03
C VAL A 25 -8.11 3.62 4.54
N ILE A 26 -7.71 2.37 4.32
CA ILE A 26 -6.39 1.88 4.71
C ILE A 26 -5.33 2.48 3.78
N ALA A 27 -4.37 3.21 4.34
CA ALA A 27 -3.26 3.78 3.61
C ALA A 27 -2.13 2.74 3.46
N HIS A 28 -1.60 2.58 2.24
CA HIS A 28 -0.43 1.75 1.94
C HIS A 28 0.79 2.64 1.78
N VAL A 29 1.72 2.56 2.72
CA VAL A 29 2.99 3.31 2.65
C VAL A 29 3.98 2.54 1.78
N LYS A 30 4.64 3.23 0.82
CA LYS A 30 5.46 2.56 -0.19
C LYS A 30 6.69 3.37 -0.61
N HIS A 31 7.68 2.71 -1.20
CA HIS A 31 7.86 1.26 -1.27
C HIS A 31 8.80 0.82 -0.17
N PHE A 32 8.38 -0.11 0.66
CA PHE A 32 9.12 -0.59 1.83
C PHE A 32 10.06 -1.74 1.40
N ALA A 33 11.38 -1.58 1.43
CA ALA A 33 12.09 -0.35 1.67
C ALA A 33 13.24 -0.18 0.67
N PHE A 34 13.94 0.96 0.76
CA PHE A 34 15.16 1.25 -0.04
C PHE A 34 14.93 1.28 -1.55
N ASN A 35 13.80 1.84 -1.99
CA ASN A 35 13.51 2.04 -3.42
C ASN A 35 13.78 3.51 -3.82
N ASP A 36 15.05 3.92 -3.77
CA ASP A 36 15.45 5.30 -4.04
C ASP A 36 15.78 5.57 -5.51
N GLN A 37 15.77 4.52 -6.33
CA GLN A 37 16.04 4.58 -7.75
C GLN A 37 15.02 3.76 -8.52
N ASP A 38 14.48 4.33 -9.59
CA ASP A 38 13.51 3.66 -10.46
C ASP A 38 14.16 2.85 -11.60
N THR A 39 15.32 3.31 -12.07
CA THR A 39 16.06 2.62 -13.13
C THR A 39 16.56 1.27 -12.63
N ASP A 40 16.22 0.21 -13.36
CA ASP A 40 16.60 -1.19 -13.08
C ASP A 40 16.19 -1.70 -11.69
N ARG A 41 15.21 -1.08 -11.05
CA ARG A 41 14.79 -1.38 -9.67
C ARG A 41 14.43 -2.86 -9.44
N ALA A 42 13.99 -3.58 -10.48
CA ALA A 42 13.72 -5.01 -10.40
C ALA A 42 15.00 -5.87 -10.31
N GLY A 43 16.16 -5.34 -10.68
CA GLY A 43 17.44 -6.03 -10.68
C GLY A 43 18.46 -5.55 -9.65
N ILE A 44 18.20 -4.39 -9.03
CA ILE A 44 19.16 -3.74 -8.12
C ILE A 44 19.19 -4.43 -6.76
N GLY A 45 20.40 -4.68 -6.25
CA GLY A 45 20.68 -4.98 -4.84
C GLY A 45 21.18 -3.74 -4.12
N ILE A 46 20.49 -3.36 -3.05
CA ILE A 46 20.85 -2.21 -2.21
C ILE A 46 21.75 -2.72 -1.08
N TRP A 47 22.93 -2.09 -0.94
CA TRP A 47 23.91 -2.42 0.07
C TRP A 47 24.16 -1.19 0.94
N LEU A 48 23.81 -1.29 2.19
CA LEU A 48 24.00 -0.24 3.19
C LEU A 48 24.30 -0.87 4.55
N ASN A 49 24.89 -0.11 5.46
CA ASN A 49 25.05 -0.54 6.83
C ASN A 49 23.77 -0.30 7.64
N GLU A 50 23.66 -0.97 8.78
CA GLU A 50 22.47 -0.90 9.63
C GLU A 50 22.21 0.51 10.16
N GLN A 51 23.24 1.26 10.51
CA GLN A 51 23.10 2.64 10.99
C GLN A 51 22.45 3.53 9.91
N GLU A 52 22.96 3.50 8.70
CA GLU A 52 22.40 4.26 7.57
C GLU A 52 20.95 3.85 7.29
N ALA A 53 20.67 2.54 7.31
CA ALA A 53 19.32 2.04 7.16
C ALA A 53 18.37 2.64 8.19
N ARG A 54 18.73 2.57 9.48
CA ARG A 54 17.86 2.97 10.58
C ARG A 54 17.76 4.49 10.79
N GLU A 55 18.86 5.20 10.64
CA GLU A 55 18.92 6.63 10.96
C GLU A 55 18.47 7.53 9.79
N ILE A 56 18.45 7.00 8.55
CA ILE A 56 18.12 7.77 7.36
C ILE A 56 16.94 7.16 6.60
N MET A 57 17.13 5.93 6.09
CA MET A 57 16.24 5.36 5.07
C MET A 57 14.93 4.84 5.63
N LEU A 58 14.94 4.29 6.84
CA LEU A 58 13.75 3.73 7.51
C LEU A 58 12.98 4.78 8.32
N VAL A 59 13.57 5.91 8.64
CA VAL A 59 12.93 6.98 9.42
C VAL A 59 11.56 7.41 8.84
N PRO A 60 11.38 7.64 7.53
CA PRO A 60 10.08 8.00 6.99
C PRO A 60 9.02 6.94 7.24
N PHE A 61 9.38 5.67 7.09
CA PHE A 61 8.49 4.55 7.33
C PHE A 61 8.14 4.40 8.80
N GLU A 62 9.14 4.53 9.68
CA GLU A 62 8.91 4.48 11.12
C GLU A 62 7.90 5.54 11.57
N TYR A 63 7.99 6.78 11.06
CA TYR A 63 7.02 7.83 11.36
C TYR A 63 5.63 7.54 10.81
N ALA A 64 5.54 6.93 9.63
CA ALA A 64 4.28 6.62 9.00
C ALA A 64 3.55 5.41 9.64
N LEU A 65 4.31 4.43 10.14
CA LEU A 65 3.81 3.11 10.55
C LEU A 65 3.75 2.89 12.06
N ASN A 66 4.70 3.47 12.81
CA ASN A 66 4.89 3.10 14.22
C ASN A 66 3.81 3.69 15.14
N ILE A 67 3.19 2.79 15.88
CA ILE A 67 2.13 3.07 16.85
C ILE A 67 2.67 3.44 18.22
N ASN A 68 3.81 2.88 18.62
CA ASN A 68 4.19 2.75 20.03
C ASN A 68 5.03 3.90 20.58
N ASN A 69 5.32 4.95 19.82
CA ASN A 69 6.16 6.01 20.35
C ASN A 69 5.33 7.19 20.87
N GLU A 70 4.67 6.99 22.02
CA GLU A 70 3.86 8.01 22.71
C GLU A 70 4.68 9.23 23.17
N ASN A 71 6.01 9.12 23.20
CA ASN A 71 6.91 10.13 23.77
C ASN A 71 7.48 11.15 22.77
N THR A 72 7.05 11.15 21.53
CA THR A 72 7.54 12.15 20.57
C THR A 72 6.56 13.30 20.40
N ALA A 73 7.11 14.52 20.37
CA ALA A 73 6.33 15.74 20.06
C ALA A 73 5.71 15.72 18.65
N VAL A 74 6.09 14.75 17.84
CA VAL A 74 5.61 14.55 16.47
C VAL A 74 4.66 13.38 16.42
N GLN A 75 3.51 13.63 15.86
CA GLN A 75 2.46 12.63 15.72
C GLN A 75 2.84 11.57 14.69
N ARG A 76 2.63 10.29 15.02
CA ARG A 76 2.86 9.15 14.12
C ARG A 76 1.63 8.88 13.24
N GLY A 77 1.86 8.30 12.07
CA GLY A 77 0.80 8.06 11.07
C GLY A 77 -0.11 6.90 11.41
N ASN A 78 0.45 5.85 11.96
CA ASN A 78 -0.24 4.61 12.27
C ASN A 78 -0.88 3.97 11.01
N ALA A 79 -0.12 3.88 9.91
CA ALA A 79 -0.61 3.21 8.70
C ALA A 79 -0.80 1.71 8.95
N HIS A 80 -1.83 1.13 8.37
CA HIS A 80 -2.20 -0.28 8.54
C HIS A 80 -1.85 -1.15 7.34
N ALA A 81 -1.11 -0.61 6.38
CA ALA A 81 -0.59 -1.38 5.27
C ALA A 81 0.71 -0.78 4.71
N VAL A 82 1.55 -1.66 4.16
CA VAL A 82 2.75 -1.28 3.41
C VAL A 82 2.78 -1.99 2.06
N MET A 83 3.45 -1.38 1.10
CA MET A 83 3.79 -2.04 -0.16
C MET A 83 5.29 -2.25 -0.22
N THR A 84 5.72 -3.51 -0.41
CA THR A 84 7.14 -3.85 -0.51
C THR A 84 7.73 -3.43 -1.85
N ALA A 85 9.02 -3.13 -1.85
CA ALA A 85 9.73 -2.68 -3.04
C ALA A 85 10.10 -3.84 -3.99
N PHE A 86 10.37 -3.51 -5.25
CA PHE A 86 10.97 -4.44 -6.22
C PHE A 86 12.42 -4.76 -5.92
N SER A 87 13.14 -3.80 -5.33
CA SER A 87 14.57 -3.90 -5.06
C SER A 87 14.91 -5.05 -4.12
N ARG A 88 16.18 -5.43 -4.14
CA ARG A 88 16.74 -6.38 -3.19
C ARG A 88 17.50 -5.64 -2.11
N ILE A 89 17.40 -6.15 -0.90
CA ILE A 89 18.22 -5.74 0.25
C ILE A 89 19.38 -6.73 0.32
N GLY A 90 20.56 -6.31 -0.12
CA GLY A 90 21.62 -7.26 -0.44
C GLY A 90 21.20 -8.17 -1.59
N CYS A 91 21.05 -9.46 -1.30
CA CYS A 91 20.64 -10.47 -2.28
C CYS A 91 19.15 -10.86 -2.17
N GLU A 92 18.45 -10.43 -1.12
CA GLU A 92 17.06 -10.82 -0.84
C GLU A 92 16.07 -9.79 -1.40
N TRP A 93 15.06 -10.24 -2.11
CA TRP A 93 13.97 -9.36 -2.51
C TRP A 93 13.27 -8.75 -1.28
N ALA A 94 12.95 -7.47 -1.31
CA ALA A 94 12.34 -6.76 -0.17
C ALA A 94 11.05 -7.42 0.35
N GLY A 95 10.23 -8.03 -0.52
CA GLY A 95 9.04 -8.80 -0.15
C GLY A 95 9.33 -10.23 0.36
N ALA A 96 10.60 -10.65 0.38
CA ALA A 96 11.05 -11.94 0.92
C ALA A 96 12.27 -11.75 1.84
N CYS A 97 12.32 -10.64 2.56
CA CYS A 97 13.37 -10.31 3.51
C CYS A 97 12.82 -10.41 4.94
N PRO A 98 13.01 -11.54 5.66
CA PRO A 98 12.43 -11.75 6.98
C PRO A 98 12.98 -10.77 8.02
N ASN A 99 14.22 -10.31 7.88
CA ASN A 99 14.77 -9.30 8.77
C ASN A 99 13.99 -7.99 8.71
N MET A 100 13.54 -7.59 7.53
CA MET A 100 12.74 -6.38 7.37
C MET A 100 11.28 -6.61 7.74
N LEU A 101 10.68 -7.72 7.28
CA LEU A 101 9.25 -7.93 7.42
C LEU A 101 8.85 -8.48 8.79
N PHE A 102 9.60 -9.44 9.34
CA PHE A 102 9.29 -9.94 10.68
C PHE A 102 9.97 -9.12 11.77
N ASN A 103 11.31 -8.97 11.72
CA ASN A 103 12.02 -8.38 12.85
C ASN A 103 11.75 -6.87 12.94
N VAL A 104 12.02 -6.10 11.88
CA VAL A 104 11.86 -4.64 11.95
C VAL A 104 10.38 -4.25 11.96
N LEU A 105 9.62 -4.70 10.97
CA LEU A 105 8.24 -4.24 10.78
C LEU A 105 7.32 -4.75 11.89
N HIS A 106 7.25 -6.06 12.12
CA HIS A 106 6.29 -6.62 13.06
C HIS A 106 6.80 -6.65 14.50
N GLU A 107 8.06 -7.05 14.76
CA GLU A 107 8.54 -7.20 16.13
C GLU A 107 9.02 -5.89 16.75
N GLU A 108 9.89 -5.12 16.06
CA GLU A 108 10.42 -3.89 16.61
C GLU A 108 9.42 -2.73 16.57
N TRP A 109 8.72 -2.57 15.43
CA TRP A 109 7.76 -1.48 15.26
C TRP A 109 6.34 -1.83 15.67
N ASN A 110 6.09 -3.09 16.06
CA ASN A 110 4.78 -3.60 16.44
C ASN A 110 3.68 -3.28 15.40
N PHE A 111 4.04 -3.41 14.12
CA PHE A 111 3.11 -3.16 13.04
C PHE A 111 2.05 -4.28 13.00
N ASP A 112 0.80 -3.90 13.17
CA ASP A 112 -0.36 -4.81 13.20
C ASP A 112 -1.09 -4.95 11.87
N GLY A 113 -0.63 -4.20 10.85
CA GLY A 113 -1.17 -4.23 9.51
C GLY A 113 -0.66 -5.38 8.65
N PHE A 114 -0.90 -5.28 7.37
CA PHE A 114 -0.45 -6.25 6.37
C PHE A 114 0.45 -5.61 5.31
N ASN A 115 1.21 -6.43 4.62
CA ASN A 115 2.01 -5.98 3.50
C ASN A 115 1.53 -6.59 2.18
N ILE A 116 1.67 -5.83 1.10
CA ILE A 116 1.40 -6.23 -0.28
C ILE A 116 2.66 -6.04 -1.11
N THR A 117 2.85 -6.87 -2.14
CA THR A 117 3.94 -6.64 -3.10
C THR A 117 3.67 -5.42 -3.96
N ASP A 118 4.71 -4.85 -4.57
CA ASP A 118 4.55 -4.10 -5.82
C ASP A 118 4.06 -5.06 -6.92
N MET A 119 3.84 -4.59 -8.14
CA MET A 119 3.17 -5.33 -9.22
C MET A 119 3.91 -6.60 -9.62
N ALA A 120 3.52 -7.74 -9.05
CA ALA A 120 4.16 -9.03 -9.26
C ALA A 120 4.08 -9.56 -10.70
N SER A 121 3.15 -9.04 -11.51
CA SER A 121 3.00 -9.41 -12.93
C SER A 121 3.76 -8.52 -13.91
N SER A 122 4.61 -7.59 -13.44
CA SER A 122 5.40 -6.74 -14.32
C SER A 122 6.50 -7.53 -15.01
N ASN A 123 6.91 -7.06 -16.20
CA ASN A 123 8.09 -7.58 -16.87
C ASN A 123 9.32 -7.42 -15.95
N GLY A 124 10.06 -8.51 -15.74
CA GLY A 124 11.21 -8.54 -14.85
C GLY A 124 10.91 -8.88 -13.38
N ALA A 125 9.65 -9.10 -13.03
CA ALA A 125 9.24 -9.44 -11.66
C ALA A 125 9.16 -10.96 -11.37
N GLN A 126 9.75 -11.80 -12.21
CA GLN A 126 9.71 -13.27 -12.07
C GLN A 126 10.39 -13.80 -10.80
N PHE A 127 11.23 -12.98 -10.17
CA PHE A 127 11.83 -13.30 -8.88
C PHE A 127 10.85 -13.17 -7.69
N MET A 128 9.70 -12.55 -7.91
CA MET A 128 8.67 -12.38 -6.87
C MET A 128 7.80 -13.63 -6.80
N THR A 129 8.37 -14.73 -6.30
CA THR A 129 7.67 -16.01 -6.20
C THR A 129 6.71 -16.03 -5.02
N TYR A 130 5.60 -16.74 -5.15
CA TYR A 130 4.66 -16.93 -4.05
C TYR A 130 5.29 -17.65 -2.88
N MET A 131 6.12 -18.66 -3.17
CA MET A 131 6.76 -19.45 -2.13
C MET A 131 7.64 -18.58 -1.24
N ASP A 132 8.55 -17.84 -1.84
CA ASP A 132 9.47 -16.99 -1.07
C ASP A 132 8.69 -15.88 -0.33
N GLY A 133 7.78 -15.19 -1.00
CA GLY A 133 6.99 -14.14 -0.39
C GLY A 133 6.20 -14.63 0.82
N VAL A 134 5.35 -15.65 0.65
CA VAL A 134 4.51 -16.17 1.74
C VAL A 134 5.36 -16.72 2.90
N MET A 135 6.41 -17.46 2.59
CA MET A 135 7.26 -18.04 3.63
C MET A 135 8.06 -17.00 4.41
N LEU A 136 8.43 -15.89 3.77
CA LEU A 136 9.35 -14.90 4.30
C LEU A 136 8.69 -13.56 4.67
N GLY A 137 7.35 -13.48 4.62
CA GLY A 137 6.60 -12.41 5.25
C GLY A 137 5.68 -11.57 4.38
N THR A 138 5.57 -11.85 3.09
CA THR A 138 4.56 -11.17 2.25
C THR A 138 3.16 -11.75 2.51
N ASP A 139 2.19 -10.85 2.69
CA ASP A 139 0.80 -11.21 2.98
C ASP A 139 -0.08 -11.24 1.74
N GLN A 140 0.15 -10.36 0.80
CA GLN A 140 -0.67 -10.22 -0.39
C GLN A 140 0.19 -9.90 -1.62
N PHE A 141 -0.23 -10.42 -2.77
CA PHE A 141 0.41 -10.16 -4.07
C PHE A 141 -0.46 -9.24 -4.91
N LEU A 142 0.11 -8.13 -5.37
CA LEU A 142 -0.57 -7.22 -6.27
C LEU A 142 -0.56 -7.82 -7.68
N ARG A 143 -1.73 -8.25 -8.10
CA ARG A 143 -2.03 -8.77 -9.43
C ARG A 143 -1.10 -9.91 -9.88
N ASN A 144 -1.55 -11.13 -9.72
CA ASN A 144 -1.00 -12.24 -10.49
C ASN A 144 -1.94 -13.45 -10.61
N PRO A 145 -2.80 -13.52 -11.62
CA PRO A 145 -3.65 -14.68 -11.85
C PRO A 145 -2.90 -15.90 -12.39
N ASP A 146 -1.72 -15.74 -12.97
CA ASP A 146 -1.09 -16.79 -13.78
C ASP A 146 -0.22 -17.78 -12.97
N TYR A 147 0.09 -17.45 -11.71
CA TYR A 147 0.96 -18.27 -10.84
C TYR A 147 0.22 -18.98 -9.69
N LEU A 148 -1.10 -19.01 -9.72
CA LEU A 148 -1.90 -19.64 -8.66
C LEU A 148 -1.69 -21.16 -8.54
N TYR A 149 -1.20 -21.82 -9.59
CA TYR A 149 -0.91 -23.27 -9.54
C TYR A 149 0.34 -23.59 -8.72
N GLU A 150 1.27 -22.69 -8.54
CA GLU A 150 2.41 -22.92 -7.66
C GLU A 150 1.97 -23.15 -6.21
N LEU A 151 0.85 -22.53 -5.78
CA LEU A 151 0.31 -22.71 -4.44
C LEU A 151 -0.24 -24.12 -4.20
N ASP A 152 -0.71 -24.80 -5.22
CA ASP A 152 -1.28 -26.15 -5.10
C ASP A 152 -0.24 -27.17 -4.65
N ASP A 153 1.01 -27.02 -5.06
CA ASP A 153 2.12 -27.89 -4.71
C ASP A 153 2.48 -27.80 -3.21
N TYR A 154 2.15 -26.69 -2.56
CA TYR A 154 2.50 -26.41 -1.15
C TYR A 154 1.36 -26.62 -0.15
N LYS A 155 0.14 -26.90 -0.60
CA LYS A 155 -1.04 -27.12 0.27
C LYS A 155 -0.84 -28.22 1.30
N SER A 156 0.03 -29.18 1.02
CA SER A 156 0.38 -30.26 1.94
C SER A 156 1.44 -29.87 2.98
N SER A 157 2.08 -28.72 2.86
CA SER A 157 3.08 -28.22 3.80
C SER A 157 2.42 -27.55 5.00
N PRO A 158 2.54 -28.11 6.22
CA PRO A 158 1.98 -27.47 7.42
C PRO A 158 2.54 -26.08 7.68
N THR A 159 3.83 -25.87 7.44
CA THR A 159 4.48 -24.57 7.64
C THR A 159 3.93 -23.53 6.66
N PHE A 160 3.76 -23.89 5.40
CA PHE A 160 3.17 -22.99 4.41
C PHE A 160 1.71 -22.63 4.78
N CYS A 161 0.93 -23.61 5.19
CA CYS A 161 -0.46 -23.37 5.65
C CYS A 161 -0.52 -22.44 6.88
N LEU A 162 0.43 -22.56 7.81
CA LEU A 162 0.52 -21.66 8.96
C LEU A 162 0.85 -20.23 8.51
N ARG A 163 1.80 -20.03 7.61
CA ARG A 163 2.12 -18.70 7.05
C ARG A 163 0.94 -18.08 6.30
N MET A 164 0.25 -18.86 5.48
CA MET A 164 -0.97 -18.42 4.80
C MET A 164 -2.06 -17.99 5.78
N ARG A 165 -2.23 -18.74 6.87
CA ARG A 165 -3.18 -18.39 7.94
C ARG A 165 -2.79 -17.07 8.60
N ASP A 166 -1.52 -16.87 8.91
CA ASP A 166 -1.03 -15.66 9.56
C ASP A 166 -1.19 -14.43 8.64
N SER A 167 -0.93 -14.59 7.35
CA SER A 167 -1.16 -13.56 6.34
C SER A 167 -2.65 -13.21 6.21
N ALA A 168 -3.51 -14.22 6.13
CA ALA A 168 -4.96 -14.02 6.10
C ALA A 168 -5.46 -13.33 7.38
N HIS A 169 -4.91 -13.67 8.53
CA HIS A 169 -5.25 -13.04 9.80
C HIS A 169 -4.89 -11.55 9.79
N ARG A 170 -3.68 -11.18 9.39
CA ARG A 170 -3.27 -9.75 9.32
C ARG A 170 -4.16 -8.94 8.37
N LEU A 171 -4.44 -9.49 7.19
CA LEU A 171 -5.33 -8.84 6.22
C LEU A 171 -6.74 -8.65 6.79
N LEU A 172 -7.34 -9.71 7.31
CA LEU A 172 -8.70 -9.65 7.88
C LEU A 172 -8.76 -8.75 9.10
N TYR A 173 -7.77 -8.81 9.98
CA TYR A 173 -7.67 -7.93 11.15
C TYR A 173 -7.67 -6.45 10.71
N SER A 174 -6.84 -6.10 9.75
CA SER A 174 -6.75 -4.73 9.25
C SER A 174 -8.06 -4.28 8.60
N VAL A 175 -8.67 -5.11 7.76
CA VAL A 175 -9.95 -4.77 7.11
C VAL A 175 -11.08 -4.65 8.13
N CYS A 176 -11.18 -5.56 9.08
CA CYS A 176 -12.27 -5.55 10.08
C CYS A 176 -12.15 -4.38 11.06
N ASN A 177 -10.94 -3.98 11.44
CA ASN A 177 -10.76 -2.96 12.47
C ASN A 177 -10.60 -1.54 11.90
N TYR A 178 -10.08 -1.39 10.67
CA TYR A 178 -9.64 -0.09 10.16
C TYR A 178 -10.32 0.33 8.86
N SER A 179 -11.02 -0.60 8.17
CA SER A 179 -11.67 -0.27 6.90
C SER A 179 -13.15 0.10 7.07
N ILE A 180 -13.55 1.19 6.42
CA ILE A 180 -14.96 1.55 6.31
C ILE A 180 -15.79 0.49 5.56
N ALA A 181 -15.14 -0.39 4.78
CA ALA A 181 -15.82 -1.47 4.05
C ALA A 181 -16.60 -2.42 4.96
N MET A 182 -16.25 -2.49 6.25
CA MET A 182 -16.93 -3.32 7.25
C MET A 182 -18.01 -2.54 8.05
N ASN A 183 -18.16 -1.25 7.80
CA ASN A 183 -19.21 -0.44 8.44
C ASN A 183 -20.50 -0.51 7.61
N ASP A 184 -21.61 -0.87 8.25
CA ASP A 184 -22.96 -0.87 7.64
C ASP A 184 -23.39 0.52 7.15
N GLU A 185 -22.67 1.57 7.51
CA GLU A 185 -22.87 2.96 7.10
C GLU A 185 -22.34 3.28 5.69
N LEU A 186 -21.75 2.34 4.97
CA LEU A 186 -21.57 2.50 3.54
C LEU A 186 -22.93 2.60 2.87
N SER A 187 -23.47 3.83 2.87
CA SER A 187 -24.72 4.09 2.18
C SER A 187 -24.54 3.67 0.74
N SER A 188 -25.41 2.77 0.26
CA SER A 188 -25.50 2.37 -1.13
C SER A 188 -25.95 3.53 -2.05
N GLY A 189 -26.00 4.74 -1.51
CA GLY A 189 -26.37 5.96 -2.20
C GLY A 189 -25.21 6.64 -2.90
N MET A 190 -25.51 7.27 -4.02
CA MET A 190 -24.54 8.10 -4.73
C MET A 190 -24.06 9.23 -3.79
N PRO A 191 -22.74 9.41 -3.56
CA PRO A 191 -22.23 10.51 -2.75
C PRO A 191 -22.72 11.86 -3.27
N TRP A 192 -23.00 12.80 -2.37
CA TRP A 192 -23.55 14.11 -2.72
C TRP A 192 -22.75 14.85 -3.81
N TRP A 193 -21.43 14.73 -3.79
CA TRP A 193 -20.55 15.36 -4.78
C TRP A 193 -20.69 14.74 -6.17
N GLN A 194 -20.89 13.39 -6.27
CA GLN A 194 -21.18 12.73 -7.55
C GLN A 194 -22.55 13.14 -8.09
N ALA A 195 -23.54 13.22 -7.21
CA ALA A 195 -24.88 13.71 -7.58
C ALA A 195 -24.82 15.15 -8.09
N THR A 196 -24.00 15.99 -7.47
CA THR A 196 -23.79 17.37 -7.90
C THR A 196 -23.10 17.44 -9.25
N LEU A 197 -22.02 16.69 -9.47
CA LEU A 197 -21.32 16.65 -10.75
C LEU A 197 -22.24 16.17 -11.88
N LEU A 198 -22.96 15.07 -11.66
CA LEU A 198 -23.91 14.55 -12.63
C LEU A 198 -25.00 15.58 -12.96
N SER A 199 -25.52 16.30 -11.96
CA SER A 199 -26.52 17.36 -12.17
C SER A 199 -25.94 18.49 -12.99
N LEU A 200 -24.71 18.92 -12.76
CA LEU A 200 -24.03 19.93 -13.56
C LEU A 200 -23.83 19.47 -15.01
N GLU A 201 -23.39 18.23 -15.22
CA GLU A 201 -23.21 17.65 -16.54
C GLU A 201 -24.54 17.65 -17.34
N ILE A 202 -25.65 17.25 -16.70
CA ILE A 202 -26.97 17.28 -17.31
C ILE A 202 -27.39 18.70 -17.67
N ILE A 203 -27.19 19.67 -16.77
CA ILE A 203 -27.50 21.09 -17.01
C ILE A 203 -26.68 21.62 -18.19
N PHE A 204 -25.40 21.36 -18.24
CA PHE A 204 -24.53 21.79 -19.35
C PHE A 204 -24.95 21.13 -20.67
N ALA A 205 -25.35 19.87 -20.67
CA ALA A 205 -25.87 19.19 -21.84
C ALA A 205 -27.16 19.86 -22.34
N ILE A 206 -28.12 20.11 -21.46
CA ILE A 206 -29.41 20.76 -21.82
C ILE A 206 -29.17 22.16 -22.40
N VAL A 207 -28.32 22.98 -21.73
CA VAL A 207 -27.98 24.32 -22.19
C VAL A 207 -27.27 24.27 -23.55
N GLY A 208 -26.30 23.36 -23.69
CA GLY A 208 -25.56 23.18 -24.95
C GLY A 208 -26.47 22.75 -26.11
N PHE A 209 -27.29 21.75 -25.90
CA PHE A 209 -28.28 21.33 -26.93
C PHE A 209 -29.30 22.41 -27.23
N GLY A 210 -29.78 23.14 -26.21
CA GLY A 210 -30.68 24.27 -26.38
C GLY A 210 -30.07 25.38 -27.22
N ALA A 211 -28.82 25.75 -26.93
CA ALA A 211 -28.09 26.76 -27.69
C ALA A 211 -27.88 26.35 -29.17
N VAL A 212 -27.54 25.11 -29.43
CA VAL A 212 -27.39 24.57 -30.78
C VAL A 212 -28.72 24.58 -31.52
N ALA A 213 -29.80 24.15 -30.87
CA ALA A 213 -31.16 24.17 -31.47
C ALA A 213 -31.61 25.59 -31.85
N LEU A 214 -31.41 26.55 -30.94
CA LEU A 214 -31.71 27.97 -31.22
C LEU A 214 -30.86 28.54 -32.37
N TYR A 215 -29.59 28.18 -32.43
CA TYR A 215 -28.68 28.58 -33.50
C TYR A 215 -29.14 28.03 -34.86
N ILE A 216 -29.57 26.78 -34.91
CA ILE A 216 -30.09 26.15 -36.13
C ILE A 216 -31.41 26.80 -36.53
N ALA A 217 -32.35 26.97 -35.58
CA ALA A 217 -33.65 27.58 -35.84
C ALA A 217 -33.55 29.05 -36.30
N GLY A 218 -32.57 29.80 -35.81
CA GLY A 218 -32.31 31.16 -36.24
C GLY A 218 -31.64 31.32 -37.62
N ARG A 219 -31.21 30.17 -38.22
CA ARG A 219 -30.64 30.14 -39.57
C ARG A 219 -31.60 29.59 -40.63
N LEU A 220 -32.70 29.04 -40.23
CA LEU A 220 -33.83 28.63 -41.07
C LEU A 220 -34.86 29.78 -41.19
#